data_75276e23689a9d4ea90150881efb5a42
#
_entry.id   75276e23689a9d4ea90150881efb5a42
#
_cell.length_a   1.000
_cell.length_b   1.000
_cell.length_c   1.000
_cell.angle_alpha   90.00
_cell.angle_beta   90.00
_cell.angle_gamma   90.00
#
_symmetry.space_group_name_H-M   'P 1'
#
loop_
_entity.id
_entity.type
_entity.pdbx_description
1 polymer ?
#
loop_
_entity_poly.entity_id
_entity_poly.type
_entity_poly.pdbx_seq_one_letter_code
_entity_poly.pdbx_strand_id
1 'polypeptide(L)'
;MTANTPALPGRPARLGPVGWLRWGWRQLTSMRTALILLFLLALAAVPGSVLPQQGVDAAAVSQYYQSHPSLAPILNKLSLFNVFAAPWFAAIYLLLFASLAGCVLPRTVRLVGSARQQPPRAPTNLARLPASARYETSTDPAAVLLRATKLLSARRFRIRHGDGWVSAEKGYLREVGNLLFHVALLALLFSVGLGGLFGYKANRLLIVGQGFANTPTALDVFRPGRFVGPGNLAPFAISLNGFSARYVKTGSELDQPLSYDASLSYTDQPGAPVRHYQLQVNHPLVIDGVSVYLIGHGYAPIFRVTDGTGKVRWNGPVPFVPVD
;
A
#
# COMPACT_ATOMS: atom_id res chain seq x y z
N MET A 1 48.23 49.52 -26.72
CA MET A 1 47.99 48.89 -25.42
C MET A 1 46.53 49.13 -25.06
N THR A 2 45.63 48.23 -25.46
CA THR A 2 44.21 48.26 -25.13
C THR A 2 43.97 47.36 -23.90
N ALA A 3 43.64 47.98 -22.76
CA ALA A 3 43.37 47.28 -21.55
C ALA A 3 42.07 46.47 -21.65
N ASN A 4 42.21 45.18 -21.52
CA ASN A 4 41.09 44.22 -21.49
C ASN A 4 40.47 44.27 -20.11
N THR A 5 39.38 45.03 -19.92
CA THR A 5 38.61 45.10 -18.65
C THR A 5 37.87 43.79 -18.48
N PRO A 6 38.07 43.01 -17.41
CA PRO A 6 37.31 41.78 -17.17
C PRO A 6 35.84 42.13 -16.92
N ALA A 7 34.94 41.50 -17.68
CA ALA A 7 33.51 41.62 -17.49
C ALA A 7 33.12 41.13 -16.08
N LEU A 8 32.46 41.97 -15.30
CA LEU A 8 31.93 41.65 -13.99
C LEU A 8 30.95 40.43 -14.12
N PRO A 9 30.99 39.46 -13.20
CA PRO A 9 30.07 38.35 -13.22
C PRO A 9 28.64 38.88 -13.13
N GLY A 10 27.86 38.63 -14.19
CA GLY A 10 26.47 39.05 -14.30
C GLY A 10 25.68 38.63 -13.05
N ARG A 11 24.87 39.52 -12.50
CA ARG A 11 23.91 39.20 -11.41
C ARG A 11 23.12 37.94 -11.78
N PRO A 12 22.98 36.97 -10.84
CA PRO A 12 22.19 35.80 -11.08
C PRO A 12 20.78 36.23 -11.52
N ALA A 13 20.35 35.75 -12.67
CA ALA A 13 19.02 36.07 -13.21
C ALA A 13 17.95 35.69 -12.16
N ARG A 14 17.14 36.67 -11.74
CA ARG A 14 16.03 36.41 -10.81
C ARG A 14 15.09 35.43 -11.47
N LEU A 15 14.89 34.28 -10.81
CA LEU A 15 13.95 33.27 -11.28
C LEU A 15 12.52 33.86 -11.25
N GLY A 16 11.85 33.91 -12.39
CA GLY A 16 10.43 34.22 -12.45
C GLY A 16 9.57 33.11 -11.81
N PRO A 17 8.25 33.31 -11.64
CA PRO A 17 7.36 32.33 -10.99
C PRO A 17 7.44 30.93 -11.59
N VAL A 18 7.51 30.82 -12.90
CA VAL A 18 7.68 29.54 -13.63
C VAL A 18 9.06 28.91 -13.35
N GLY A 19 10.10 29.73 -13.16
CA GLY A 19 11.43 29.27 -12.76
C GLY A 19 11.45 28.66 -11.38
N TRP A 20 10.75 29.25 -10.42
CA TRP A 20 10.56 28.72 -9.07
C TRP A 20 9.77 27.43 -9.05
N LEU A 21 8.67 27.33 -9.81
CA LEU A 21 7.88 26.09 -9.95
C LEU A 21 8.71 24.96 -10.53
N ARG A 22 9.49 25.24 -11.58
CA ARG A 22 10.37 24.24 -12.19
C ARG A 22 11.50 23.81 -11.27
N TRP A 23 12.05 24.74 -10.49
CA TRP A 23 13.05 24.42 -9.49
C TRP A 23 12.45 23.56 -8.37
N GLY A 24 11.29 23.94 -7.81
CA GLY A 24 10.58 23.20 -6.78
C GLY A 24 10.23 21.78 -7.23
N TRP A 25 9.73 21.63 -8.46
CA TRP A 25 9.46 20.31 -9.06
C TRP A 25 10.71 19.45 -9.14
N ARG A 26 11.84 20.01 -9.58
CA ARG A 26 13.12 19.29 -9.62
C ARG A 26 13.60 18.85 -8.25
N GLN A 27 13.41 19.70 -7.22
CA GLN A 27 13.75 19.34 -5.85
C GLN A 27 12.83 18.23 -5.33
N LEU A 28 11.53 18.35 -5.52
CA LEU A 28 10.56 17.36 -5.10
C LEU A 28 10.82 15.99 -5.75
N THR A 29 11.14 15.96 -7.04
CA THR A 29 11.41 14.71 -7.80
C THR A 29 12.86 14.25 -7.71
N SER A 30 13.64 14.75 -6.73
CA SER A 30 15.00 14.27 -6.50
C SER A 30 15.03 13.03 -5.60
N MET A 31 15.97 12.13 -5.85
CA MET A 31 16.17 10.93 -5.01
C MET A 31 16.37 11.26 -3.54
N ARG A 32 17.07 12.37 -3.24
CA ARG A 32 17.31 12.83 -1.85
C ARG A 32 15.99 13.18 -1.16
N THR A 33 15.12 13.94 -1.82
CA THR A 33 13.82 14.32 -1.27
C THR A 33 12.91 13.11 -1.08
N ALA A 34 12.89 12.17 -2.04
CA ALA A 34 12.12 10.95 -1.90
C ALA A 34 12.56 10.12 -0.67
N LEU A 35 13.87 9.99 -0.44
CA LEU A 35 14.40 9.28 0.73
C LEU A 35 14.07 9.99 2.05
N ILE A 36 14.16 11.33 2.08
CA ILE A 36 13.78 12.13 3.26
C ILE A 36 12.28 11.97 3.56
N LEU A 37 11.42 12.05 2.52
CA LEU A 37 9.97 11.88 2.68
C LEU A 37 9.62 10.46 3.13
N LEU A 38 10.30 9.44 2.62
CA LEU A 38 10.14 8.05 3.06
C LEU A 38 10.51 7.89 4.53
N PHE A 39 11.66 8.47 4.94
CA PHE A 39 12.09 8.46 6.33
C PHE A 39 11.09 9.20 7.24
N LEU A 40 10.61 10.38 6.82
CA LEU A 40 9.60 11.13 7.56
C LEU A 40 8.28 10.35 7.67
N LEU A 41 7.86 9.65 6.61
CA LEU A 41 6.65 8.82 6.65
C LEU A 41 6.82 7.66 7.63
N ALA A 42 7.98 6.99 7.62
CA ALA A 42 8.28 5.93 8.58
C ALA A 42 8.29 6.45 10.01
N LEU A 43 8.94 7.59 10.27
CA LEU A 43 8.96 8.23 11.58
C LEU A 43 7.55 8.65 12.03
N ALA A 44 6.76 9.18 11.11
CA ALA A 44 5.37 9.56 11.34
C ALA A 44 4.46 8.38 11.67
N ALA A 45 4.76 7.17 11.17
CA ALA A 45 4.00 5.97 11.46
C ALA A 45 4.28 5.39 12.87
N VAL A 46 5.43 5.72 13.49
CA VAL A 46 5.80 5.21 14.82
C VAL A 46 4.72 5.49 15.88
N PRO A 47 4.28 6.74 16.09
CA PRO A 47 3.22 7.00 17.07
C PRO A 47 1.90 6.31 16.72
N GLY A 48 1.61 6.12 15.44
CA GLY A 48 0.43 5.35 14.98
C GLY A 48 0.47 3.87 15.31
N SER A 49 1.67 3.31 15.56
CA SER A 49 1.87 1.91 15.93
C SER A 49 2.00 1.71 17.44
N VAL A 50 2.47 2.73 18.17
CA VAL A 50 2.73 2.64 19.62
C VAL A 50 1.52 3.11 20.44
N LEU A 51 0.83 4.16 19.97
CA LEU A 51 -0.33 4.71 20.67
C LEU A 51 -1.63 4.02 20.19
N PRO A 52 -2.61 3.83 21.09
CA PRO A 52 -3.91 3.32 20.68
C PRO A 52 -4.54 4.27 19.66
N GLN A 53 -5.07 3.73 18.58
CA GLN A 53 -5.65 4.51 17.50
C GLN A 53 -7.18 4.50 17.62
N GLN A 54 -7.80 5.67 17.59
CA GLN A 54 -9.27 5.84 17.63
C GLN A 54 -9.96 4.98 16.57
N GLY A 55 -9.23 4.75 15.47
CA GLY A 55 -9.63 3.95 14.34
C GLY A 55 -9.60 2.44 14.53
N VAL A 56 -8.90 1.96 15.52
CA VAL A 56 -8.70 0.53 15.79
C VAL A 56 -9.39 0.16 17.10
N ASP A 57 -9.09 0.88 18.16
CA ASP A 57 -9.61 0.63 19.51
C ASP A 57 -9.92 1.95 20.23
N ALA A 58 -11.20 2.34 20.18
CA ALA A 58 -11.68 3.54 20.85
C ALA A 58 -11.74 3.38 22.38
N ALA A 59 -11.88 2.14 22.87
CA ALA A 59 -11.90 1.86 24.32
C ALA A 59 -10.49 2.06 24.90
N ALA A 60 -9.46 1.53 24.28
CA ALA A 60 -8.08 1.74 24.69
C ALA A 60 -7.69 3.23 24.66
N VAL A 61 -8.18 4.03 23.68
CA VAL A 61 -8.00 5.48 23.68
C VAL A 61 -8.68 6.11 24.90
N SER A 62 -9.90 5.71 25.23
CA SER A 62 -10.62 6.23 26.39
C SER A 62 -9.91 5.88 27.69
N GLN A 63 -9.38 4.66 27.82
CA GLN A 63 -8.58 4.21 28.95
C GLN A 63 -7.27 5.03 29.05
N TYR A 64 -6.63 5.31 27.91
CA TYR A 64 -5.42 6.15 27.87
C TYR A 64 -5.70 7.56 28.41
N TYR A 65 -6.86 8.15 28.07
CA TYR A 65 -7.29 9.44 28.63
C TYR A 65 -7.47 9.41 30.14
N GLN A 66 -8.00 8.32 30.68
CA GLN A 66 -8.17 8.16 32.14
C GLN A 66 -6.83 8.00 32.87
N SER A 67 -5.91 7.23 32.29
CA SER A 67 -4.59 6.98 32.89
C SER A 67 -3.59 8.13 32.71
N HIS A 68 -3.75 8.96 31.67
CA HIS A 68 -2.82 10.08 31.35
C HIS A 68 -3.58 11.39 31.08
N PRO A 69 -4.32 11.95 32.06
CA PRO A 69 -5.23 13.10 31.82
C PRO A 69 -4.52 14.39 31.39
N SER A 70 -3.24 14.58 31.73
CA SER A 70 -2.45 15.74 31.31
C SER A 70 -1.82 15.60 29.94
N LEU A 71 -1.43 14.38 29.55
CA LEU A 71 -0.70 14.11 28.30
C LEU A 71 -1.66 13.85 27.13
N ALA A 72 -2.76 13.14 27.37
CA ALA A 72 -3.70 12.75 26.32
C ALA A 72 -4.28 13.94 25.53
N PRO A 73 -4.64 15.10 26.12
CA PRO A 73 -5.11 16.25 25.35
C PRO A 73 -4.03 16.84 24.41
N ILE A 74 -2.75 16.79 24.80
CA ILE A 74 -1.64 17.27 23.98
C ILE A 74 -1.45 16.35 22.77
N LEU A 75 -1.43 15.03 23.00
CA LEU A 75 -1.32 14.04 21.94
C LEU A 75 -2.50 14.13 20.96
N ASN A 76 -3.70 14.39 21.47
CA ASN A 76 -4.88 14.55 20.63
C ASN A 76 -4.80 15.82 19.74
N LYS A 77 -4.29 16.94 20.25
CA LYS A 77 -4.08 18.14 19.44
C LYS A 77 -3.12 17.90 18.27
N LEU A 78 -2.17 16.99 18.43
CA LEU A 78 -1.24 16.55 17.39
C LEU A 78 -1.85 15.42 16.52
N SER A 79 -3.10 15.03 16.75
CA SER A 79 -3.79 13.93 16.06
C SER A 79 -3.09 12.58 16.22
N LEU A 80 -2.38 12.34 17.35
CA LEU A 80 -1.59 11.12 17.55
C LEU A 80 -2.43 9.89 17.89
N PHE A 81 -3.70 10.07 18.27
CA PHE A 81 -4.69 8.99 18.37
C PHE A 81 -5.41 8.72 17.03
N ASN A 82 -5.06 9.45 15.98
CA ASN A 82 -5.63 9.29 14.65
C ASN A 82 -4.60 9.64 13.56
N VAL A 83 -3.40 9.09 13.70
CA VAL A 83 -2.21 9.43 12.91
C VAL A 83 -2.46 9.28 11.42
N PHE A 84 -3.00 8.16 11.01
CA PHE A 84 -3.19 7.83 9.58
C PHE A 84 -4.27 8.67 8.89
N ALA A 85 -5.13 9.35 9.65
CA ALA A 85 -6.11 10.32 9.15
C ALA A 85 -5.67 11.79 9.36
N ALA A 86 -4.53 12.02 9.98
CA ALA A 86 -4.03 13.36 10.27
C ALA A 86 -3.63 14.11 8.97
N PRO A 87 -3.96 15.41 8.85
CA PRO A 87 -3.61 16.19 7.66
C PRO A 87 -2.11 16.24 7.37
N TRP A 88 -1.27 16.31 8.41
CA TRP A 88 0.19 16.31 8.26
C TRP A 88 0.72 14.96 7.74
N PHE A 89 0.12 13.83 8.15
CA PHE A 89 0.46 12.51 7.61
C PHE A 89 0.06 12.40 6.13
N ALA A 90 -1.15 12.84 5.80
CA ALA A 90 -1.63 12.90 4.42
C ALA A 90 -0.74 13.78 3.54
N ALA A 91 -0.25 14.92 4.05
CA ALA A 91 0.67 15.78 3.32
C ALA A 91 2.00 15.08 2.99
N ILE A 92 2.63 14.42 3.98
CA ILE A 92 3.87 13.64 3.75
C ILE A 92 3.62 12.53 2.72
N TYR A 93 2.52 11.81 2.85
CA TYR A 93 2.11 10.74 1.93
C TYR A 93 1.94 11.26 0.49
N LEU A 94 1.20 12.35 0.29
CA LEU A 94 0.96 12.93 -1.03
C LEU A 94 2.24 13.49 -1.66
N LEU A 95 3.11 14.13 -0.85
CA LEU A 95 4.41 14.59 -1.32
C LEU A 95 5.32 13.43 -1.73
N LEU A 96 5.33 12.34 -0.97
CA LEU A 96 6.06 11.12 -1.33
C LEU A 96 5.53 10.50 -2.62
N PHE A 97 4.21 10.40 -2.76
CA PHE A 97 3.58 9.90 -3.98
C PHE A 97 3.96 10.75 -5.21
N ALA A 98 3.86 12.08 -5.10
CA ALA A 98 4.24 13.00 -6.17
C ALA A 98 5.73 12.91 -6.51
N SER A 99 6.59 12.81 -5.49
CA SER A 99 8.04 12.64 -5.64
C SER A 99 8.37 11.34 -6.37
N LEU A 100 7.79 10.23 -5.94
CA LEU A 100 8.01 8.92 -6.55
C LEU A 100 7.47 8.87 -7.99
N ALA A 101 6.28 9.39 -8.25
CA ALA A 101 5.71 9.48 -9.59
C ALA A 101 6.61 10.31 -10.53
N GLY A 102 7.07 11.47 -10.06
CA GLY A 102 7.96 12.36 -10.83
C GLY A 102 9.34 11.77 -11.11
N CYS A 103 9.83 10.85 -10.28
CA CYS A 103 11.07 10.12 -10.51
C CYS A 103 10.89 8.91 -11.45
N VAL A 104 9.84 8.13 -11.22
CA VAL A 104 9.62 6.83 -11.88
C VAL A 104 9.12 7.02 -13.32
N LEU A 105 8.11 7.90 -13.55
CA LEU A 105 7.50 8.05 -14.88
C LEU A 105 8.49 8.42 -15.99
N PRO A 106 9.36 9.44 -15.84
CA PRO A 106 10.34 9.76 -16.87
C PRO A 106 11.36 8.63 -17.10
N ARG A 107 11.73 7.91 -16.03
CA ARG A 107 12.65 6.78 -16.14
C ARG A 107 12.02 5.62 -16.88
N THR A 108 10.72 5.35 -16.64
CA THR A 108 9.95 4.34 -17.37
C THR A 108 9.94 4.61 -18.86
N VAL A 109 9.60 5.83 -19.25
CA VAL A 109 9.54 6.24 -20.67
C VAL A 109 10.91 6.06 -21.33
N ARG A 110 12.00 6.48 -20.68
CA ARG A 110 13.37 6.33 -21.20
C ARG A 110 13.75 4.85 -21.33
N LEU A 111 13.44 4.01 -20.35
CA LEU A 111 13.77 2.60 -20.38
C LEU A 111 13.01 1.86 -21.48
N VAL A 112 11.72 2.12 -21.64
CA VAL A 112 10.92 1.56 -22.73
C VAL A 112 11.48 2.01 -24.09
N GLY A 113 11.86 3.28 -24.22
CA GLY A 113 12.53 3.80 -25.41
C GLY A 113 13.85 3.06 -25.70
N SER A 114 14.74 2.95 -24.72
CA SER A 114 16.04 2.28 -24.89
C SER A 114 15.91 0.77 -25.12
N ALA A 115 14.90 0.14 -24.52
CA ALA A 115 14.63 -1.28 -24.73
C ALA A 115 14.20 -1.60 -26.18
N ARG A 116 13.60 -0.65 -26.88
CA ARG A 116 13.19 -0.78 -28.30
C ARG A 116 14.27 -0.37 -29.30
N GLN A 117 15.29 0.40 -28.88
CA GLN A 117 16.36 0.85 -29.74
C GLN A 117 17.37 -0.26 -29.98
N GLN A 118 17.99 -0.26 -31.17
CA GLN A 118 19.10 -1.15 -31.46
C GLN A 118 20.36 -0.74 -30.68
N PRO A 119 21.33 -1.65 -30.47
CA PRO A 119 22.61 -1.31 -29.88
C PRO A 119 23.25 -0.08 -30.57
N PRO A 120 23.96 0.79 -29.83
CA PRO A 120 24.61 1.94 -30.40
C PRO A 120 25.65 1.49 -31.47
N ARG A 121 25.91 2.36 -32.46
CA ARG A 121 26.97 2.10 -33.42
C ARG A 121 28.31 1.97 -32.73
N ALA A 122 29.16 1.06 -33.23
CA ALA A 122 30.53 0.95 -32.74
C ALA A 122 31.27 2.29 -32.90
N PRO A 123 31.98 2.78 -31.88
CA PRO A 123 32.74 4.01 -31.97
C PRO A 123 33.88 3.83 -32.97
N THR A 124 34.21 4.91 -33.69
CA THR A 124 35.31 4.92 -34.68
C THR A 124 36.68 4.67 -34.05
N ASN A 125 36.86 5.03 -32.77
CA ASN A 125 38.10 4.79 -32.05
C ASN A 125 37.85 3.87 -30.84
N LEU A 126 38.09 2.58 -31.02
CA LEU A 126 37.92 1.55 -30.03
C LEU A 126 38.93 1.65 -28.87
N ALA A 127 40.09 2.27 -29.08
CA ALA A 127 41.12 2.46 -28.07
C ALA A 127 40.68 3.37 -26.90
N ARG A 128 39.58 4.16 -27.10
CA ARG A 128 38.96 4.99 -26.05
C ARG A 128 38.03 4.20 -25.09
N LEU A 129 37.77 2.95 -25.43
CA LEU A 129 36.94 2.11 -24.56
C LEU A 129 37.75 1.71 -23.30
N PRO A 130 37.11 1.54 -22.13
CA PRO A 130 37.78 1.16 -20.87
C PRO A 130 38.57 -0.15 -20.96
N ALA A 131 38.17 -1.04 -21.85
CA ALA A 131 38.90 -2.26 -22.19
C ALA A 131 38.92 -2.39 -23.72
N SER A 132 40.11 -2.48 -24.30
CA SER A 132 40.30 -2.67 -25.74
C SER A 132 41.44 -3.67 -25.96
N ALA A 133 41.31 -4.48 -27.00
CA ALA A 133 42.37 -5.39 -27.47
C ALA A 133 42.46 -5.28 -29.01
N ARG A 134 43.67 -5.46 -29.53
CA ARG A 134 43.95 -5.49 -30.95
C ARG A 134 44.68 -6.78 -31.28
N TYR A 135 44.30 -7.43 -32.35
CA TYR A 135 45.01 -8.59 -32.89
C TYR A 135 44.96 -8.53 -34.43
N GLU A 136 45.87 -9.22 -35.06
CA GLU A 136 45.97 -9.35 -36.51
C GLU A 136 45.67 -10.80 -36.91
N THR A 137 45.01 -10.96 -38.04
CA THR A 137 44.63 -12.27 -38.58
C THR A 137 44.69 -12.24 -40.09
N SER A 138 45.00 -13.35 -40.71
CA SER A 138 44.94 -13.54 -42.16
C SER A 138 43.55 -13.94 -42.67
N THR A 139 42.60 -14.10 -41.77
CA THR A 139 41.20 -14.48 -42.14
C THR A 139 40.48 -13.31 -42.76
N ASP A 140 39.63 -13.56 -43.77
CA ASP A 140 38.78 -12.55 -44.38
C ASP A 140 37.94 -11.80 -43.35
N PRO A 141 37.92 -10.45 -43.39
CA PRO A 141 37.16 -9.63 -42.42
C PRO A 141 35.70 -9.96 -42.35
N ALA A 142 35.03 -10.31 -43.45
CA ALA A 142 33.63 -10.68 -43.46
C ALA A 142 33.38 -11.99 -42.70
N ALA A 143 34.28 -12.98 -42.83
CA ALA A 143 34.22 -14.22 -42.13
C ALA A 143 34.42 -14.05 -40.59
N VAL A 144 35.32 -13.14 -40.19
CA VAL A 144 35.53 -12.78 -38.76
C VAL A 144 34.29 -12.15 -38.18
N LEU A 145 33.67 -11.18 -38.84
CA LEU A 145 32.45 -10.50 -38.38
C LEU A 145 31.26 -11.46 -38.30
N LEU A 146 31.13 -12.38 -39.28
CA LEU A 146 30.10 -13.41 -39.24
C LEU A 146 30.25 -14.34 -38.03
N ARG A 147 31.49 -14.79 -37.77
CA ARG A 147 31.80 -15.65 -36.62
C ARG A 147 31.54 -14.92 -35.28
N ALA A 148 31.95 -13.66 -35.17
CA ALA A 148 31.66 -12.82 -34.00
C ALA A 148 30.17 -12.65 -33.79
N THR A 149 29.40 -12.39 -34.83
CA THR A 149 27.94 -12.29 -34.77
C THR A 149 27.29 -13.59 -34.25
N LYS A 150 27.69 -14.74 -34.79
CA LYS A 150 27.20 -16.05 -34.35
C LYS A 150 27.51 -16.30 -32.87
N LEU A 151 28.75 -16.04 -32.42
CA LEU A 151 29.14 -16.23 -31.02
C LEU A 151 28.39 -15.32 -30.05
N LEU A 152 28.21 -14.06 -30.41
CA LEU A 152 27.48 -13.08 -29.61
C LEU A 152 25.99 -13.41 -29.56
N SER A 153 25.39 -13.82 -30.67
CA SER A 153 24.00 -14.27 -30.77
C SER A 153 23.77 -15.52 -29.88
N ALA A 154 24.63 -16.53 -29.94
CA ALA A 154 24.56 -17.72 -29.12
C ALA A 154 24.61 -17.40 -27.60
N ARG A 155 25.31 -16.31 -27.23
CA ARG A 155 25.37 -15.80 -25.84
C ARG A 155 24.24 -14.84 -25.49
N ARG A 156 23.19 -14.73 -26.33
CA ARG A 156 22.01 -13.88 -26.12
C ARG A 156 22.32 -12.39 -26.00
N PHE A 157 23.33 -11.92 -26.77
CA PHE A 157 23.55 -10.49 -26.95
C PHE A 157 22.57 -9.95 -28.01
N ARG A 158 22.09 -8.72 -27.80
CA ARG A 158 21.40 -7.95 -28.83
C ARG A 158 22.45 -7.34 -29.74
N ILE A 159 22.34 -7.56 -31.05
CA ILE A 159 23.40 -7.27 -32.01
C ILE A 159 22.94 -6.23 -33.02
N ARG A 160 23.83 -5.34 -33.36
CA ARG A 160 23.74 -4.46 -34.51
C ARG A 160 25.04 -4.55 -35.32
N HIS A 161 24.95 -4.74 -36.60
CA HIS A 161 26.10 -4.80 -37.50
C HIS A 161 26.00 -3.72 -38.57
N GLY A 162 27.11 -3.35 -39.10
CA GLY A 162 27.27 -2.49 -40.23
C GLY A 162 28.51 -2.87 -41.00
N ASP A 163 28.88 -2.07 -42.01
CA ASP A 163 30.04 -2.30 -42.79
C ASP A 163 31.32 -2.20 -41.95
N GLY A 164 32.04 -3.33 -41.84
CA GLY A 164 33.29 -3.44 -41.08
C GLY A 164 33.18 -3.45 -39.54
N TRP A 165 31.99 -3.53 -38.97
CA TRP A 165 31.85 -3.53 -37.50
C TRP A 165 30.63 -4.32 -36.99
N VAL A 166 30.75 -4.80 -35.76
CA VAL A 166 29.65 -5.42 -34.97
C VAL A 166 29.61 -4.73 -33.61
N SER A 167 28.42 -4.32 -33.20
CA SER A 167 28.14 -3.82 -31.85
C SER A 167 27.16 -4.76 -31.17
N ALA A 168 27.43 -5.10 -29.91
CA ALA A 168 26.57 -5.99 -29.17
C ALA A 168 26.40 -5.52 -27.71
N GLU A 169 25.20 -5.66 -27.18
CA GLU A 169 24.91 -5.33 -25.80
C GLU A 169 24.13 -6.44 -25.11
N LYS A 170 24.35 -6.56 -23.80
CA LYS A 170 23.65 -7.51 -22.95
C LYS A 170 23.33 -6.82 -21.60
N GLY A 171 22.23 -7.24 -20.98
CA GLY A 171 21.85 -6.71 -19.67
C GLY A 171 21.02 -5.42 -19.75
N TYR A 172 20.56 -4.99 -20.93
CA TYR A 172 19.70 -3.81 -21.10
C TYR A 172 18.36 -3.91 -20.32
N LEU A 173 17.93 -5.13 -19.96
CA LEU A 173 16.77 -5.37 -19.10
C LEU A 173 17.12 -5.33 -17.60
N ARG A 174 18.37 -5.07 -17.23
CA ARG A 174 18.80 -5.07 -15.82
C ARG A 174 18.03 -4.06 -14.96
N GLU A 175 17.63 -2.95 -15.53
CA GLU A 175 16.87 -1.91 -14.84
C GLU A 175 15.38 -2.20 -14.74
N VAL A 176 14.86 -3.16 -15.52
CA VAL A 176 13.41 -3.48 -15.57
C VAL A 176 12.91 -3.95 -14.22
N GLY A 177 13.65 -4.80 -13.51
CA GLY A 177 13.26 -5.27 -12.18
C GLY A 177 13.12 -4.14 -11.16
N ASN A 178 14.11 -3.23 -11.15
CA ASN A 178 14.05 -2.05 -10.27
C ASN A 178 12.87 -1.13 -10.63
N LEU A 179 12.63 -0.95 -11.93
CA LEU A 179 11.51 -0.14 -12.40
C LEU A 179 10.16 -0.76 -12.03
N LEU A 180 10.01 -2.08 -12.24
CA LEU A 180 8.79 -2.83 -11.89
C LEU A 180 8.49 -2.72 -10.40
N PHE A 181 9.51 -2.82 -9.55
CA PHE A 181 9.37 -2.63 -8.11
C PHE A 181 8.81 -1.23 -7.77
N HIS A 182 9.35 -0.17 -8.36
CA HIS A 182 8.88 1.20 -8.08
C HIS A 182 7.48 1.46 -8.65
N VAL A 183 7.16 0.91 -9.83
CA VAL A 183 5.80 1.00 -10.38
C VAL A 183 4.79 0.25 -9.51
N ALA A 184 5.18 -0.92 -8.99
CA ALA A 184 4.33 -1.66 -8.04
C ALA A 184 4.11 -0.88 -6.74
N LEU A 185 5.14 -0.19 -6.21
CA LEU A 185 4.98 0.70 -5.05
C LEU A 185 4.04 1.87 -5.35
N LEU A 186 4.14 2.49 -6.52
CA LEU A 186 3.21 3.55 -6.93
C LEU A 186 1.77 3.03 -7.02
N ALA A 187 1.58 1.85 -7.61
CA ALA A 187 0.26 1.22 -7.69
C ALA A 187 -0.30 0.89 -6.30
N LEU A 188 0.55 0.40 -5.39
CA LEU A 188 0.18 0.15 -4.00
C LEU A 188 -0.26 1.43 -3.29
N LEU A 189 0.56 2.49 -3.35
CA LEU A 189 0.23 3.78 -2.75
C LEU A 189 -1.07 4.35 -3.33
N PHE A 190 -1.23 4.29 -4.65
CA PHE A 190 -2.45 4.73 -5.32
C PHE A 190 -3.69 3.95 -4.83
N SER A 191 -3.58 2.61 -4.74
CA SER A 191 -4.67 1.74 -4.28
C SER A 191 -5.06 2.01 -2.82
N VAL A 192 -4.06 2.24 -1.94
CA VAL A 192 -4.32 2.63 -0.54
C VAL A 192 -5.04 3.97 -0.47
N GLY A 193 -4.60 4.95 -1.28
CA GLY A 193 -5.28 6.24 -1.39
C GLY A 193 -6.72 6.13 -1.87
N LEU A 194 -6.96 5.33 -2.92
CA LEU A 194 -8.32 5.06 -3.42
C LEU A 194 -9.19 4.38 -2.36
N GLY A 195 -8.65 3.37 -1.66
CA GLY A 195 -9.35 2.70 -0.56
C GLY A 195 -9.76 3.65 0.56
N GLY A 196 -8.91 4.63 0.90
CA GLY A 196 -9.23 5.67 1.88
C GLY A 196 -10.28 6.69 1.41
N LEU A 197 -10.42 6.89 0.10
CA LEU A 197 -11.39 7.83 -0.48
C LEU A 197 -12.75 7.17 -0.76
N PHE A 198 -12.76 5.96 -1.30
CA PHE A 198 -13.95 5.29 -1.84
C PHE A 198 -14.33 4.01 -1.09
N GLY A 199 -13.48 3.52 -0.19
CA GLY A 199 -13.79 2.38 0.66
C GLY A 199 -14.46 2.78 1.97
N TYR A 200 -14.95 1.79 2.72
CA TYR A 200 -15.38 1.98 4.10
C TYR A 200 -14.91 0.81 4.97
N LYS A 201 -14.85 1.04 6.28
CA LYS A 201 -14.62 0.03 7.30
C LYS A 201 -15.78 0.07 8.29
N ALA A 202 -16.26 -1.08 8.70
CA ALA A 202 -17.36 -1.21 9.63
C ALA A 202 -17.17 -2.44 10.50
N ASN A 203 -17.64 -2.34 11.74
CA ASN A 203 -17.70 -3.47 12.67
C ASN A 203 -19.14 -3.68 13.10
N ARG A 204 -19.51 -4.94 13.29
CA ARG A 204 -20.79 -5.35 13.87
C ARG A 204 -20.59 -6.54 14.80
N LEU A 205 -21.04 -6.43 16.03
CA LEU A 205 -21.14 -7.54 16.97
C LEU A 205 -22.45 -8.30 16.71
N LEU A 206 -22.36 -9.61 16.49
CA LEU A 206 -23.52 -10.48 16.30
C LEU A 206 -23.54 -11.56 17.37
N ILE A 207 -24.71 -11.76 17.97
CA ILE A 207 -25.00 -12.93 18.78
C ILE A 207 -25.60 -14.01 17.88
N VAL A 208 -25.35 -15.27 18.17
CA VAL A 208 -25.92 -16.40 17.40
C VAL A 208 -27.44 -16.26 17.33
N GLY A 209 -28.00 -16.36 16.12
CA GLY A 209 -29.40 -16.12 15.82
C GLY A 209 -29.75 -14.68 15.42
N GLN A 210 -28.80 -13.74 15.51
CA GLN A 210 -28.99 -12.36 15.05
C GLN A 210 -28.44 -12.16 13.64
N GLY A 211 -28.99 -11.13 12.98
CA GLY A 211 -28.52 -10.67 11.69
C GLY A 211 -28.57 -9.15 11.56
N PHE A 212 -28.02 -8.63 10.47
CA PHE A 212 -28.09 -7.22 10.11
C PHE A 212 -28.13 -7.04 8.61
N ALA A 213 -28.70 -5.91 8.18
CA ALA A 213 -28.54 -5.38 6.83
C ALA A 213 -27.38 -4.39 6.81
N ASN A 214 -26.63 -4.32 5.71
CA ASN A 214 -25.48 -3.42 5.58
C ASN A 214 -25.91 -1.96 5.42
N THR A 215 -26.39 -1.37 6.49
CA THR A 215 -26.81 0.03 6.59
C THR A 215 -26.03 0.72 7.70
N PRO A 216 -25.72 2.03 7.61
CA PRO A 216 -24.92 2.72 8.63
C PRO A 216 -25.50 2.62 10.04
N THR A 217 -26.83 2.57 10.18
CA THR A 217 -27.53 2.47 11.45
C THR A 217 -27.51 1.07 12.09
N ALA A 218 -27.24 0.03 11.28
CA ALA A 218 -27.15 -1.35 11.75
C ALA A 218 -25.73 -1.75 12.18
N LEU A 219 -24.75 -0.87 12.00
CA LEU A 219 -23.33 -1.12 12.28
C LEU A 219 -22.95 -0.46 13.60
N ASP A 220 -22.17 -1.16 14.45
CA ASP A 220 -21.69 -0.62 15.72
C ASP A 220 -20.61 0.45 15.50
N VAL A 221 -19.77 0.24 14.49
CA VAL A 221 -18.78 1.23 14.05
C VAL A 221 -18.87 1.34 12.53
N PHE A 222 -19.03 2.56 12.03
CA PHE A 222 -19.02 2.86 10.61
C PHE A 222 -18.04 3.98 10.31
N ARG A 223 -17.08 3.72 9.42
CA ARG A 223 -16.03 4.66 8.99
C ARG A 223 -16.00 4.74 7.48
N PRO A 224 -16.75 5.65 6.91
CA PRO A 224 -16.77 5.86 5.47
C PRO A 224 -15.49 6.56 5.01
N GLY A 225 -15.02 6.24 3.81
CA GLY A 225 -14.10 7.06 3.05
C GLY A 225 -14.73 8.39 2.66
N ARG A 226 -13.89 9.32 2.18
CA ARG A 226 -14.32 10.71 1.89
C ARG A 226 -15.55 10.84 0.97
N PHE A 227 -15.68 9.92 0.03
CA PHE A 227 -16.73 9.94 -0.99
C PHE A 227 -17.77 8.84 -0.82
N VAL A 228 -17.78 8.17 0.33
CA VAL A 228 -18.76 7.11 0.63
C VAL A 228 -19.93 7.71 1.41
N GLY A 229 -21.11 7.65 0.82
CA GLY A 229 -22.38 8.00 1.48
C GLY A 229 -23.23 6.76 1.78
N PRO A 230 -24.34 6.90 2.51
CA PRO A 230 -25.25 5.80 2.85
C PRO A 230 -25.75 5.01 1.63
N GLY A 231 -25.93 5.69 0.50
CA GLY A 231 -26.41 5.09 -0.77
C GLY A 231 -25.33 4.31 -1.53
N ASN A 232 -24.07 4.35 -1.09
CA ASN A 232 -22.97 3.63 -1.74
C ASN A 232 -22.67 2.26 -1.09
N LEU A 233 -23.41 1.89 -0.03
CA LEU A 233 -23.20 0.61 0.62
C LEU A 233 -23.87 -0.51 -0.20
N ALA A 234 -23.15 -1.61 -0.38
CA ALA A 234 -23.71 -2.82 -1.00
C ALA A 234 -24.89 -3.34 -0.16
N PRO A 235 -26.06 -3.62 -0.76
CA PRO A 235 -27.31 -3.85 -0.02
C PRO A 235 -27.46 -5.31 0.45
N PHE A 236 -26.42 -5.89 1.03
CA PHE A 236 -26.46 -7.26 1.53
C PHE A 236 -27.01 -7.34 2.97
N ALA A 237 -27.43 -8.54 3.33
CA ALA A 237 -27.76 -8.88 4.72
C ALA A 237 -27.04 -10.15 5.14
N ILE A 238 -26.66 -10.23 6.41
CA ILE A 238 -25.97 -11.39 7.01
C ILE A 238 -26.67 -11.77 8.31
N SER A 239 -26.80 -13.08 8.56
CA SER A 239 -27.24 -13.66 9.82
C SER A 239 -26.22 -14.68 10.32
N LEU A 240 -25.93 -14.64 11.62
CA LEU A 240 -25.06 -15.60 12.30
C LEU A 240 -25.90 -16.79 12.80
N ASN A 241 -25.76 -17.96 12.17
CA ASN A 241 -26.51 -19.16 12.52
C ASN A 241 -25.84 -19.97 13.62
N GLY A 242 -24.51 -19.92 13.69
CA GLY A 242 -23.73 -20.64 14.68
C GLY A 242 -22.29 -20.17 14.74
N PHE A 243 -21.68 -20.40 15.90
CA PHE A 243 -20.26 -20.10 16.11
C PHE A 243 -19.62 -21.24 16.90
N SER A 244 -18.42 -21.64 16.51
CA SER A 244 -17.61 -22.60 17.26
C SER A 244 -16.16 -22.15 17.36
N ALA A 245 -15.59 -22.30 18.53
CA ALA A 245 -14.17 -22.10 18.81
C ALA A 245 -13.56 -23.41 19.29
N ARG A 246 -12.44 -23.80 18.74
CA ARG A 246 -11.68 -24.99 19.15
C ARG A 246 -10.33 -24.57 19.70
N TYR A 247 -9.96 -25.19 20.82
CA TYR A 247 -8.72 -24.92 21.54
C TYR A 247 -7.93 -26.20 21.76
N VAL A 248 -6.64 -26.08 21.94
CA VAL A 248 -5.77 -27.19 22.38
C VAL A 248 -6.15 -27.61 23.78
N LYS A 249 -6.43 -28.90 23.96
CA LYS A 249 -6.94 -29.42 25.24
C LYS A 249 -5.87 -30.02 26.15
N THR A 250 -4.66 -30.27 25.64
CA THR A 250 -3.58 -30.96 26.38
C THR A 250 -2.21 -30.47 25.94
N GLY A 251 -1.22 -30.53 26.82
CA GLY A 251 0.18 -30.21 26.54
C GLY A 251 0.59 -28.79 26.92
N SER A 252 1.77 -28.37 26.47
CA SER A 252 2.35 -27.04 26.74
C SER A 252 1.62 -25.88 26.07
N GLU A 253 0.75 -26.19 25.10
CA GLU A 253 -0.03 -25.23 24.31
C GLU A 253 -1.51 -25.23 24.71
N LEU A 254 -1.80 -25.66 25.95
CA LEU A 254 -3.16 -25.67 26.48
C LEU A 254 -3.84 -24.30 26.31
N ASP A 255 -5.10 -24.33 25.87
CA ASP A 255 -5.94 -23.14 25.59
C ASP A 255 -5.51 -22.28 24.40
N GLN A 256 -4.49 -22.70 23.63
CA GLN A 256 -4.23 -22.03 22.36
C GLN A 256 -5.37 -22.27 21.35
N PRO A 257 -5.81 -21.22 20.63
CA PRO A 257 -6.88 -21.36 19.65
C PRO A 257 -6.42 -22.16 18.43
N LEU A 258 -7.20 -23.18 18.05
CA LEU A 258 -7.00 -23.97 16.84
C LEU A 258 -7.82 -23.45 15.67
N SER A 259 -9.08 -23.12 15.91
CA SER A 259 -9.94 -22.55 14.87
C SER A 259 -11.11 -21.78 15.46
N TYR A 260 -11.55 -20.81 14.69
CA TYR A 260 -12.79 -20.08 14.89
C TYR A 260 -13.63 -20.20 13.63
N ASP A 261 -14.86 -20.68 13.77
CA ASP A 261 -15.75 -20.98 12.65
C ASP A 261 -17.12 -20.33 12.92
N ALA A 262 -17.55 -19.43 12.03
CA ALA A 262 -18.85 -18.79 12.10
C ALA A 262 -19.71 -19.25 10.89
N SER A 263 -20.83 -19.91 11.16
CA SER A 263 -21.79 -20.31 10.13
C SER A 263 -22.73 -19.17 9.84
N LEU A 264 -22.69 -18.66 8.60
CA LEU A 264 -23.47 -17.51 8.15
C LEU A 264 -24.53 -17.92 7.12
N SER A 265 -25.67 -17.22 7.17
CA SER A 265 -26.59 -17.08 6.06
C SER A 265 -26.50 -15.64 5.54
N TYR A 266 -26.49 -15.47 4.21
CA TYR A 266 -26.44 -14.12 3.64
C TYR A 266 -27.25 -14.02 2.35
N THR A 267 -27.63 -12.79 2.01
CA THR A 267 -28.24 -12.41 0.72
C THR A 267 -27.45 -11.28 0.11
N ASP A 268 -27.19 -11.33 -1.20
CA ASP A 268 -26.43 -10.27 -1.89
C ASP A 268 -27.23 -8.96 -2.00
N GLN A 269 -28.57 -9.09 -2.08
CA GLN A 269 -29.50 -7.95 -2.16
C GLN A 269 -30.86 -8.36 -1.61
N PRO A 270 -31.76 -7.38 -1.30
CA PRO A 270 -33.11 -7.68 -0.87
C PRO A 270 -33.85 -8.57 -1.86
N GLY A 271 -34.45 -9.66 -1.37
CA GLY A 271 -35.16 -10.63 -2.19
C GLY A 271 -34.32 -11.67 -2.95
N ALA A 272 -32.99 -11.60 -2.84
CA ALA A 272 -32.11 -12.62 -3.42
C ALA A 272 -32.19 -13.94 -2.63
N PRO A 273 -31.86 -15.08 -3.25
CA PRO A 273 -31.77 -16.36 -2.57
C PRO A 273 -30.79 -16.33 -1.41
N VAL A 274 -31.16 -16.96 -0.31
CA VAL A 274 -30.27 -17.13 0.85
C VAL A 274 -29.17 -18.10 0.49
N ARG A 275 -27.92 -17.70 0.76
CA ARG A 275 -26.72 -18.52 0.62
C ARG A 275 -26.11 -18.76 1.99
N HIS A 276 -25.33 -19.82 2.10
CA HIS A 276 -24.63 -20.20 3.31
C HIS A 276 -23.13 -20.10 3.11
N TYR A 277 -22.41 -19.64 4.15
CA TYR A 277 -20.98 -19.53 4.15
C TYR A 277 -20.38 -19.87 5.50
N GLN A 278 -19.21 -20.52 5.51
CA GLN A 278 -18.45 -20.78 6.71
C GLN A 278 -17.33 -19.75 6.78
N LEU A 279 -17.52 -18.73 7.62
CA LEU A 279 -16.56 -17.66 7.82
C LEU A 279 -15.49 -18.11 8.82
N GLN A 280 -14.23 -18.05 8.41
CA GLN A 280 -13.07 -18.43 9.22
C GLN A 280 -12.02 -17.34 9.24
N VAL A 281 -11.08 -17.42 10.18
CA VAL A 281 -9.91 -16.54 10.19
C VAL A 281 -9.13 -16.72 8.88
N ASN A 282 -8.74 -15.61 8.23
CA ASN A 282 -8.08 -15.56 6.93
C ASN A 282 -8.88 -16.08 5.72
N HIS A 283 -10.16 -16.46 5.91
CA HIS A 283 -11.09 -16.84 4.84
C HIS A 283 -12.31 -15.92 4.84
N PRO A 284 -12.19 -14.67 4.35
CA PRO A 284 -13.28 -13.70 4.34
C PRO A 284 -14.39 -14.10 3.37
N LEU A 285 -15.62 -13.72 3.70
CA LEU A 285 -16.73 -13.73 2.76
C LEU A 285 -16.70 -12.47 1.92
N VAL A 286 -16.71 -12.60 0.60
CA VAL A 286 -16.77 -11.46 -0.32
C VAL A 286 -18.18 -11.35 -0.91
N ILE A 287 -18.84 -10.21 -0.68
CA ILE A 287 -20.19 -9.90 -1.17
C ILE A 287 -20.13 -8.55 -1.86
N ASP A 288 -20.42 -8.51 -3.16
CA ASP A 288 -20.46 -7.28 -3.96
C ASP A 288 -19.25 -6.33 -3.73
N GLY A 289 -18.04 -6.92 -3.75
CA GLY A 289 -16.79 -6.20 -3.53
C GLY A 289 -16.47 -5.83 -2.07
N VAL A 290 -17.36 -6.14 -1.12
CA VAL A 290 -17.12 -5.97 0.31
C VAL A 290 -16.60 -7.25 0.92
N SER A 291 -15.47 -7.16 1.64
CA SER A 291 -14.87 -8.30 2.34
C SER A 291 -15.29 -8.29 3.81
N VAL A 292 -15.94 -9.34 4.25
CA VAL A 292 -16.40 -9.56 5.63
C VAL A 292 -15.44 -10.52 6.32
N TYR A 293 -14.87 -10.09 7.44
CA TYR A 293 -13.87 -10.83 8.21
C TYR A 293 -14.41 -11.20 9.59
N LEU A 294 -13.97 -12.33 10.11
CA LEU A 294 -14.11 -12.70 11.52
C LEU A 294 -12.92 -12.09 12.28
N ILE A 295 -13.18 -11.04 13.06
CA ILE A 295 -12.14 -10.26 13.75
C ILE A 295 -12.03 -10.57 15.25
N GLY A 296 -13.04 -11.24 15.84
CA GLY A 296 -13.04 -11.57 17.24
C GLY A 296 -14.27 -12.38 17.64
N HIS A 297 -14.29 -12.86 18.86
CA HIS A 297 -15.42 -13.55 19.46
C HIS A 297 -15.54 -13.19 20.95
N GLY A 298 -16.67 -13.48 21.52
CA GLY A 298 -16.96 -13.30 22.95
C GLY A 298 -18.04 -14.26 23.40
N TYR A 299 -18.51 -14.06 24.60
CA TYR A 299 -19.60 -14.83 25.19
C TYR A 299 -20.85 -13.98 25.29
N ALA A 300 -22.02 -14.61 25.18
CA ALA A 300 -23.31 -13.96 25.36
C ALA A 300 -24.16 -14.81 26.34
N PRO A 301 -23.84 -14.81 27.63
CA PRO A 301 -24.66 -15.53 28.63
C PRO A 301 -26.08 -15.00 28.65
N ILE A 302 -27.03 -15.92 28.83
CA ILE A 302 -28.45 -15.59 28.92
C ILE A 302 -28.77 -15.26 30.37
N PHE A 303 -29.12 -14.00 30.60
CA PHE A 303 -29.57 -13.54 31.92
C PHE A 303 -31.07 -13.55 32.00
N ARG A 304 -31.56 -13.93 33.16
CA ARG A 304 -32.98 -13.83 33.51
C ARG A 304 -33.08 -12.95 34.74
N VAL A 305 -33.73 -11.80 34.60
CA VAL A 305 -33.96 -10.86 35.71
C VAL A 305 -35.39 -10.97 36.16
N THR A 306 -35.59 -11.22 37.44
CA THR A 306 -36.92 -11.29 38.08
C THR A 306 -37.04 -10.21 39.17
N ASP A 307 -38.23 -9.65 39.36
CA ASP A 307 -38.50 -8.75 40.47
C ASP A 307 -38.78 -9.50 41.77
N GLY A 308 -38.98 -8.75 42.86
CA GLY A 308 -39.26 -9.31 44.17
C GLY A 308 -40.56 -10.13 44.29
N THR A 309 -41.42 -10.07 43.25
CA THR A 309 -42.65 -10.90 43.16
C THR A 309 -42.46 -12.17 42.33
N GLY A 310 -41.23 -12.43 41.82
CA GLY A 310 -40.92 -13.55 40.94
C GLY A 310 -41.28 -13.34 39.47
N LYS A 311 -41.79 -12.16 39.10
CA LYS A 311 -42.13 -11.84 37.71
C LYS A 311 -40.85 -11.58 36.90
N VAL A 312 -40.71 -12.24 35.73
CA VAL A 312 -39.60 -12.02 34.79
C VAL A 312 -39.73 -10.63 34.18
N ARG A 313 -38.75 -9.79 34.40
CA ARG A 313 -38.67 -8.44 33.84
C ARG A 313 -37.81 -8.39 32.57
N TRP A 314 -36.82 -9.25 32.50
CA TRP A 314 -35.98 -9.37 31.34
C TRP A 314 -35.43 -10.80 31.24
N ASN A 315 -35.30 -11.30 30.02
CA ASN A 315 -34.67 -12.59 29.72
C ASN A 315 -34.03 -12.53 28.32
N GLY A 316 -32.70 -12.66 28.23
CA GLY A 316 -32.01 -12.59 26.96
C GLY A 316 -30.49 -12.69 27.10
N PRO A 317 -29.79 -12.74 25.95
CA PRO A 317 -28.35 -12.74 25.91
C PRO A 317 -27.77 -11.33 26.14
N VAL A 318 -26.69 -11.26 26.92
CA VAL A 318 -25.90 -10.05 27.12
C VAL A 318 -24.51 -10.32 26.58
N PRO A 319 -24.04 -9.54 25.59
CA PRO A 319 -22.73 -9.76 25.02
C PRO A 319 -21.61 -9.28 25.96
N PHE A 320 -20.63 -10.15 26.19
CA PHE A 320 -19.40 -9.87 26.89
C PHE A 320 -18.26 -10.02 25.87
N VAL A 321 -17.62 -8.92 25.53
CA VAL A 321 -16.45 -8.90 24.68
C VAL A 321 -15.23 -8.89 25.57
N PRO A 322 -14.24 -9.77 25.36
CA PRO A 322 -12.96 -9.69 26.09
C PRO A 322 -12.36 -8.31 25.90
N VAL A 323 -11.88 -7.72 26.97
CA VAL A 323 -11.07 -6.49 26.95
C VAL A 323 -9.65 -6.95 27.18
N ASP A 324 -8.83 -6.97 26.11
CA ASP A 324 -7.42 -7.33 26.14
C ASP A 324 -6.58 -6.22 26.78
#